data_8054a94d30a8831f7d59a62c37736f98
#
_entry.id   8054a94d30a8831f7d59a62c37736f98
#
_cell.length_a   1.000
_cell.length_b   1.000
_cell.length_c   1.000
_cell.angle_alpha   90.00
_cell.angle_beta   90.00
_cell.angle_gamma   90.00
#
_symmetry.space_group_name_H-M   'P 1'
#
loop_
_entity.id
_entity.type
_entity.pdbx_description
1 polymer ?
#
loop_
_entity_poly.entity_id
_entity_poly.type
_entity_poly.pdbx_seq_one_letter_code
_entity_poly.pdbx_strand_id
1 'polypeptide(L)'
;MVTSHPIIFDRALLRGRRVRAAALGPATFLIERVAEDLADRLAPVLRQFGRAVDLGTPTDAVRRVLVASGKVAAVVAADAAFSLPEGRARRSDPGLAVAADEEALPFRDGALDLVVSALALQFVNDLPGTLVQIRRALRPDGLLLAALIGGDTLSELREAFAAAEAEIEDGISPRVIPFADVREMGALLQRAGLALPVTDVDRLTVRYATPLALMHDLRRMGATNPLVERNRRPLRRATLRRMMEVYAERFADGDGRIRATFEVVWLSGWAPHESQQKPLAPGSARQRLADALGTKEIPAGEKAGGGE
;
A
#
# COMPACT_ATOMS: atom_id res chain seq x y z
N MET A 1 23.90 -18.21 -6.92
CA MET A 1 24.10 -17.29 -5.78
C MET A 1 22.74 -16.84 -5.31
N VAL A 2 22.31 -17.25 -4.13
CA VAL A 2 21.09 -16.72 -3.50
C VAL A 2 21.46 -15.31 -3.03
N THR A 3 21.02 -14.29 -3.75
CA THR A 3 21.12 -12.91 -3.27
C THR A 3 20.23 -12.80 -2.05
N SER A 4 20.83 -12.82 -0.87
CA SER A 4 20.08 -12.57 0.37
C SER A 4 19.66 -11.10 0.36
N HIS A 5 18.38 -10.85 0.13
CA HIS A 5 17.82 -9.50 0.34
C HIS A 5 17.94 -9.12 1.83
N PRO A 6 18.21 -7.85 2.13
CA PRO A 6 18.25 -7.41 3.52
C PRO A 6 16.88 -7.62 4.17
N ILE A 7 16.88 -8.29 5.33
CA ILE A 7 15.67 -8.47 6.13
C ILE A 7 15.42 -7.18 6.90
N ILE A 8 14.45 -6.41 6.49
CA ILE A 8 14.06 -5.12 7.10
C ILE A 8 12.98 -5.35 8.16
N PHE A 9 11.99 -6.20 7.86
CA PHE A 9 10.83 -6.45 8.69
C PHE A 9 10.86 -7.83 9.35
N ASP A 10 10.59 -7.83 10.65
CA ASP A 10 10.32 -9.06 11.44
C ASP A 10 8.86 -9.48 11.19
N ARG A 11 8.66 -10.26 10.12
CA ARG A 11 7.33 -10.68 9.67
C ARG A 11 6.63 -11.61 10.67
N ALA A 12 7.39 -12.38 11.46
CA ALA A 12 6.81 -13.19 12.53
C ALA A 12 6.19 -12.32 13.62
N LEU A 13 6.91 -11.26 14.02
CA LEU A 13 6.39 -10.27 14.96
C LEU A 13 5.15 -9.55 14.41
N LEU A 14 5.18 -9.16 13.12
CA LEU A 14 4.05 -8.50 12.46
C LEU A 14 2.78 -9.37 12.51
N ARG A 15 2.90 -10.67 12.14
CA ARG A 15 1.79 -11.63 12.24
C ARG A 15 1.20 -11.69 13.66
N GLY A 16 2.06 -11.85 14.66
CA GLY A 16 1.62 -11.87 16.06
C GLY A 16 0.96 -10.57 16.52
N ARG A 17 1.39 -9.41 15.99
CA ARG A 17 0.76 -8.10 16.27
C ARG A 17 -0.60 -7.96 15.60
N ARG A 18 -0.75 -8.40 14.35
CA ARG A 18 -2.03 -8.42 13.63
C ARG A 18 -3.06 -9.31 14.35
N VAL A 19 -2.66 -10.49 14.82
CA VAL A 19 -3.53 -11.37 15.61
C VAL A 19 -3.99 -10.68 16.90
N ARG A 20 -3.07 -10.07 17.64
CA ARG A 20 -3.41 -9.33 18.87
C ARG A 20 -4.31 -8.11 18.60
N ALA A 21 -4.06 -7.38 17.52
CA ALA A 21 -4.88 -6.25 17.13
C ALA A 21 -6.35 -6.64 16.91
N ALA A 22 -6.57 -7.79 16.27
CA ALA A 22 -7.91 -8.32 16.07
C ALA A 22 -8.63 -8.64 17.39
N ALA A 23 -7.92 -9.17 18.40
CA ALA A 23 -8.48 -9.44 19.72
C ALA A 23 -8.79 -8.16 20.51
N LEU A 24 -8.10 -7.05 20.24
CA LEU A 24 -8.32 -5.74 20.89
C LEU A 24 -9.50 -4.95 20.29
N GLY A 25 -10.16 -5.45 19.26
CA GLY A 25 -11.11 -4.70 18.44
C GLY A 25 -10.37 -3.79 17.47
N PRO A 26 -10.22 -4.19 16.19
CA PRO A 26 -9.39 -3.51 15.22
C PRO A 26 -9.86 -2.08 14.95
N ALA A 27 -8.91 -1.17 14.73
CA ALA A 27 -9.20 0.16 14.18
C ALA A 27 -9.24 0.03 12.66
N THR A 28 -10.42 0.09 12.07
CA THR A 28 -10.64 -0.25 10.66
C THR A 28 -10.82 0.95 9.74
N PHE A 29 -10.90 2.17 10.28
CA PHE A 29 -11.25 3.37 9.50
C PHE A 29 -10.35 3.57 8.26
N LEU A 30 -9.03 3.33 8.39
CA LEU A 30 -8.10 3.51 7.28
C LEU A 30 -8.28 2.44 6.19
N ILE A 31 -8.42 1.18 6.59
CA ILE A 31 -8.63 0.09 5.63
C ILE A 31 -10.02 0.13 4.99
N GLU A 32 -11.06 0.59 5.72
CA GLU A 32 -12.39 0.81 5.15
C GLU A 32 -12.34 1.94 4.11
N ARG A 33 -11.66 3.05 4.41
CA ARG A 33 -11.47 4.14 3.44
C ARG A 33 -10.72 3.65 2.20
N VAL A 34 -9.64 2.90 2.37
CA VAL A 34 -8.89 2.31 1.24
C VAL A 34 -9.75 1.33 0.44
N ALA A 35 -10.63 0.57 1.09
CA ALA A 35 -11.55 -0.32 0.39
C ALA A 35 -12.61 0.43 -0.42
N GLU A 36 -13.13 1.57 0.07
CA GLU A 36 -14.02 2.46 -0.68
C GLU A 36 -13.32 3.02 -1.92
N ASP A 37 -12.11 3.58 -1.76
CA ASP A 37 -11.32 4.12 -2.86
C ASP A 37 -10.94 3.02 -3.89
N LEU A 38 -10.76 1.78 -3.44
CA LEU A 38 -10.56 0.62 -4.32
C LEU A 38 -11.80 0.31 -5.15
N ALA A 39 -13.00 0.42 -4.57
CA ALA A 39 -14.26 0.26 -5.30
C ALA A 39 -14.36 1.29 -6.44
N ASP A 40 -14.04 2.56 -6.15
CA ASP A 40 -14.07 3.63 -7.13
C ASP A 40 -13.06 3.41 -8.26
N ARG A 41 -11.87 2.89 -7.95
CA ARG A 41 -10.84 2.54 -8.94
C ARG A 41 -11.21 1.31 -9.77
N LEU A 42 -11.94 0.38 -9.19
CA LEU A 42 -12.43 -0.82 -9.90
C LEU A 42 -13.69 -0.51 -10.76
N ALA A 43 -14.48 0.50 -10.41
CA ALA A 43 -15.73 0.83 -11.09
C ALA A 43 -15.57 1.08 -12.59
N PRO A 44 -14.57 1.86 -13.08
CA PRO A 44 -14.39 2.09 -14.51
C PRO A 44 -13.82 0.90 -15.28
N VAL A 45 -13.30 -0.12 -14.60
CA VAL A 45 -12.76 -1.32 -15.25
C VAL A 45 -13.90 -2.14 -15.84
N LEU A 46 -13.98 -2.24 -17.17
CA LEU A 46 -15.09 -2.90 -17.88
C LEU A 46 -15.02 -4.43 -17.85
N ARG A 47 -13.96 -5.00 -17.27
CA ARG A 47 -13.73 -6.45 -17.23
C ARG A 47 -14.49 -7.13 -16.10
N GLN A 48 -14.83 -8.40 -16.37
CA GLN A 48 -15.27 -9.36 -15.37
C GLN A 48 -14.11 -10.29 -15.01
N PHE A 49 -13.98 -10.59 -13.73
CA PHE A 49 -12.90 -11.40 -13.17
C PHE A 49 -13.46 -12.72 -12.61
N GLY A 50 -13.01 -13.85 -13.15
CA GLY A 50 -13.44 -15.16 -12.67
C GLY A 50 -12.87 -15.48 -11.29
N ARG A 51 -11.59 -15.21 -11.08
CA ARG A 51 -10.85 -15.51 -9.85
C ARG A 51 -10.02 -14.33 -9.40
N ALA A 52 -10.34 -13.81 -8.23
CA ALA A 52 -9.57 -12.78 -7.55
C ALA A 52 -8.92 -13.30 -6.28
N VAL A 53 -7.78 -12.75 -5.94
CA VAL A 53 -7.11 -12.94 -4.64
C VAL A 53 -7.06 -11.61 -3.92
N ASP A 54 -7.52 -11.61 -2.67
CA ASP A 54 -7.27 -10.55 -1.68
C ASP A 54 -6.04 -10.97 -0.86
N LEU A 55 -4.89 -10.31 -1.14
CA LEU A 55 -3.57 -10.69 -0.65
C LEU A 55 -3.15 -9.88 0.55
N GLY A 56 -3.11 -10.51 1.71
CA GLY A 56 -2.54 -9.96 2.95
C GLY A 56 -3.36 -8.85 3.60
N THR A 57 -4.55 -8.50 3.07
CA THR A 57 -5.40 -7.45 3.66
C THR A 57 -5.79 -7.83 5.10
N PRO A 58 -5.58 -6.94 6.08
CA PRO A 58 -5.72 -7.30 7.50
C PRO A 58 -7.18 -7.54 7.97
N THR A 59 -8.17 -7.19 7.15
CA THR A 59 -9.62 -7.36 7.41
C THR A 59 -10.34 -7.93 6.18
N ASP A 60 -11.66 -8.08 6.26
CA ASP A 60 -12.50 -8.49 5.13
C ASP A 60 -12.98 -7.32 4.24
N ALA A 61 -12.53 -6.09 4.51
CA ALA A 61 -13.01 -4.89 3.82
C ALA A 61 -12.88 -4.97 2.30
N VAL A 62 -11.70 -5.34 1.80
CA VAL A 62 -11.44 -5.51 0.37
C VAL A 62 -12.34 -6.61 -0.23
N ARG A 63 -12.43 -7.75 0.45
CA ARG A 63 -13.27 -8.84 -0.02
C ARG A 63 -14.74 -8.43 -0.14
N ARG A 64 -15.29 -7.71 0.85
CA ARG A 64 -16.66 -7.19 0.81
C ARG A 64 -16.89 -6.31 -0.42
N VAL A 65 -15.96 -5.41 -0.70
CA VAL A 65 -16.00 -4.53 -1.87
C VAL A 65 -15.94 -5.32 -3.17
N LEU A 66 -15.03 -6.29 -3.29
CA LEU A 66 -14.91 -7.12 -4.49
C LEU A 66 -16.19 -7.91 -4.77
N VAL A 67 -16.80 -8.50 -3.75
CA VAL A 67 -18.07 -9.23 -3.88
C VAL A 67 -19.21 -8.27 -4.25
N ALA A 68 -19.30 -7.12 -3.58
CA ALA A 68 -20.34 -6.12 -3.82
C ALA A 68 -20.24 -5.48 -5.22
N SER A 69 -19.05 -5.43 -5.83
CA SER A 69 -18.84 -4.87 -7.16
C SER A 69 -19.59 -5.61 -8.27
N GLY A 70 -19.97 -6.87 -8.04
CA GLY A 70 -20.55 -7.76 -9.07
C GLY A 70 -19.58 -8.10 -10.21
N LYS A 71 -18.33 -7.66 -10.15
CA LYS A 71 -17.30 -7.87 -11.19
C LYS A 71 -16.46 -9.11 -10.97
N VAL A 72 -16.52 -9.72 -9.78
CA VAL A 72 -15.69 -10.86 -9.38
C VAL A 72 -16.55 -12.07 -9.04
N ALA A 73 -16.34 -13.18 -9.75
CA ALA A 73 -17.12 -14.38 -9.52
C ALA A 73 -16.68 -15.14 -8.25
N ALA A 74 -15.38 -15.17 -7.96
CA ALA A 74 -14.84 -15.83 -6.76
C ALA A 74 -13.65 -15.04 -6.19
N VAL A 75 -13.67 -14.83 -4.87
CA VAL A 75 -12.57 -14.16 -4.13
C VAL A 75 -11.94 -15.17 -3.15
N VAL A 76 -10.63 -15.31 -3.23
CA VAL A 76 -9.82 -16.07 -2.27
C VAL A 76 -9.07 -15.10 -1.38
N ALA A 77 -9.27 -15.16 -0.07
CA ALA A 77 -8.44 -14.43 0.89
C ALA A 77 -7.13 -15.20 1.14
N ALA A 78 -5.99 -14.54 0.94
CA ALA A 78 -4.66 -15.13 1.11
C ALA A 78 -3.89 -14.31 2.15
N ASP A 79 -3.63 -14.89 3.33
CA ASP A 79 -2.91 -14.19 4.42
C ASP A 79 -2.06 -15.21 5.21
N ALA A 80 -0.83 -14.85 5.51
CA ALA A 80 0.06 -15.65 6.33
C ALA A 80 -0.47 -15.87 7.77
N ALA A 81 -1.29 -14.95 8.30
CA ALA A 81 -1.91 -15.09 9.61
C ALA A 81 -2.90 -16.27 9.69
N PHE A 82 -3.44 -16.74 8.57
CA PHE A 82 -4.32 -17.94 8.54
C PHE A 82 -3.60 -19.25 8.88
N SER A 83 -2.27 -19.25 8.94
CA SER A 83 -1.51 -20.37 9.49
C SER A 83 -1.69 -20.54 11.01
N LEU A 84 -2.09 -19.47 11.70
CA LEU A 84 -2.31 -19.45 13.15
C LEU A 84 -3.79 -19.74 13.47
N PRO A 85 -4.10 -20.50 14.55
CA PRO A 85 -5.50 -20.78 14.95
C PRO A 85 -6.32 -19.49 15.16
N GLU A 86 -5.74 -18.50 15.82
CA GLU A 86 -6.37 -17.21 16.08
C GLU A 86 -6.60 -16.41 14.79
N GLY A 87 -5.72 -16.53 13.81
CA GLY A 87 -5.88 -15.93 12.48
C GLY A 87 -7.05 -16.52 11.71
N ARG A 88 -7.28 -17.84 11.83
CA ARG A 88 -8.45 -18.52 11.23
C ARG A 88 -9.75 -18.10 11.90
N ALA A 89 -9.76 -17.94 13.22
CA ALA A 89 -10.93 -17.50 13.97
C ALA A 89 -11.37 -16.05 13.66
N ARG A 90 -10.50 -15.24 13.06
CA ARG A 90 -10.80 -13.86 12.64
C ARG A 90 -11.75 -13.77 11.45
N ARG A 91 -12.01 -14.85 10.77
CA ARG A 91 -12.88 -14.85 9.59
C ARG A 91 -14.34 -14.88 10.02
N SER A 92 -15.02 -13.78 9.76
CA SER A 92 -16.48 -13.68 9.92
C SER A 92 -17.27 -14.35 8.79
N ASP A 93 -16.59 -14.75 7.72
CA ASP A 93 -17.18 -15.24 6.48
C ASP A 93 -16.57 -16.60 6.06
N PRO A 94 -17.41 -17.61 5.70
CA PRO A 94 -16.99 -18.95 5.25
C PRO A 94 -16.36 -19.00 3.86
N GLY A 95 -16.08 -17.85 3.21
CA GLY A 95 -15.47 -17.80 1.88
C GLY A 95 -14.10 -18.48 1.77
N LEU A 96 -13.62 -18.65 0.54
CA LEU A 96 -12.35 -19.30 0.24
C LEU A 96 -11.19 -18.56 0.90
N ALA A 97 -10.32 -19.27 1.60
CA ALA A 97 -9.10 -18.73 2.18
C ALA A 97 -7.95 -19.71 2.11
N VAL A 98 -6.76 -19.16 1.98
CA VAL A 98 -5.51 -19.90 1.97
C VAL A 98 -4.49 -19.23 2.90
N ALA A 99 -3.78 -20.03 3.68
CA ALA A 99 -2.61 -19.53 4.40
C ALA A 99 -1.49 -19.36 3.38
N ALA A 100 -1.13 -18.10 3.10
CA ALA A 100 -0.12 -17.76 2.11
C ALA A 100 0.74 -16.61 2.61
N ASP A 101 2.02 -16.70 2.36
CA ASP A 101 2.97 -15.61 2.58
C ASP A 101 3.02 -14.74 1.32
N GLU A 102 2.99 -13.40 1.48
CA GLU A 102 3.05 -12.46 0.36
C GLU A 102 4.38 -12.58 -0.42
N GLU A 103 5.44 -13.06 0.23
CA GLU A 103 6.75 -13.31 -0.41
C GLU A 103 6.86 -14.71 -1.03
N ALA A 104 5.89 -15.61 -0.80
CA ALA A 104 5.86 -16.98 -1.33
C ALA A 104 4.44 -17.37 -1.73
N LEU A 105 4.00 -16.89 -2.89
CA LEU A 105 2.63 -17.08 -3.36
C LEU A 105 2.39 -18.53 -3.81
N PRO A 106 1.37 -19.25 -3.28
CA PRO A 106 1.10 -20.64 -3.62
C PRO A 106 0.22 -20.77 -4.88
N PHE A 107 0.28 -19.80 -5.79
CA PHE A 107 -0.52 -19.78 -7.00
C PHE A 107 0.32 -20.18 -8.21
N ARG A 108 -0.23 -21.07 -9.04
CA ARG A 108 0.40 -21.41 -10.32
C ARG A 108 0.36 -20.22 -11.28
N ASP A 109 1.26 -20.21 -12.23
CA ASP A 109 1.31 -19.21 -13.30
C ASP A 109 -0.03 -19.16 -14.07
N GLY A 110 -0.53 -17.96 -14.33
CA GLY A 110 -1.75 -17.71 -15.08
C GLY A 110 -3.03 -18.22 -14.41
N ALA A 111 -3.07 -18.37 -13.09
CA ALA A 111 -4.24 -18.88 -12.38
C ALA A 111 -5.28 -17.82 -12.01
N LEU A 112 -4.89 -16.55 -11.95
CA LEU A 112 -5.67 -15.47 -11.39
C LEU A 112 -6.02 -14.40 -12.43
N ASP A 113 -7.19 -13.81 -12.30
CA ASP A 113 -7.65 -12.69 -13.12
C ASP A 113 -7.36 -11.34 -12.48
N LEU A 114 -7.42 -11.32 -11.15
CA LEU A 114 -7.28 -10.11 -10.35
C LEU A 114 -6.51 -10.44 -9.07
N VAL A 115 -5.50 -9.64 -8.77
CA VAL A 115 -4.87 -9.64 -7.45
C VAL A 115 -5.08 -8.27 -6.83
N VAL A 116 -5.64 -8.25 -5.64
CA VAL A 116 -5.84 -7.04 -4.84
C VAL A 116 -5.07 -7.17 -3.54
N SER A 117 -4.43 -6.10 -3.11
CA SER A 117 -3.76 -6.04 -1.81
C SER A 117 -3.91 -4.66 -1.20
N ALA A 118 -4.43 -4.57 0.01
CA ALA A 118 -4.59 -3.31 0.70
C ALA A 118 -3.85 -3.29 2.04
N LEU A 119 -2.94 -2.32 2.18
CA LEU A 119 -2.16 -2.05 3.39
C LEU A 119 -1.38 -3.28 3.92
N ALA A 120 -0.85 -4.09 3.00
CA ALA A 120 -0.08 -5.30 3.32
C ALA A 120 1.33 -5.30 2.74
N LEU A 121 1.49 -4.94 1.45
CA LEU A 121 2.75 -5.09 0.73
C LEU A 121 3.88 -4.17 1.21
N GLN A 122 3.60 -3.12 1.96
CA GLN A 122 4.63 -2.28 2.59
C GLN A 122 5.46 -3.01 3.66
N PHE A 123 5.06 -4.21 4.07
CA PHE A 123 5.76 -5.01 5.07
C PHE A 123 6.52 -6.21 4.51
N VAL A 124 6.62 -6.33 3.20
CA VAL A 124 7.42 -7.39 2.57
C VAL A 124 8.89 -6.95 2.48
N ASN A 125 9.81 -7.91 2.66
CA ASN A 125 11.24 -7.64 2.55
C ASN A 125 11.72 -7.64 1.09
N ASP A 126 11.04 -8.42 0.22
CA ASP A 126 11.29 -8.49 -1.22
C ASP A 126 10.05 -8.08 -2.02
N LEU A 127 9.76 -6.78 -2.06
CA LEU A 127 8.66 -6.24 -2.86
C LEU A 127 8.85 -6.50 -4.36
N PRO A 128 10.05 -6.33 -4.97
CA PRO A 128 10.27 -6.68 -6.36
C PRO A 128 9.93 -8.14 -6.68
N GLY A 129 10.43 -9.08 -5.87
CA GLY A 129 10.14 -10.51 -6.04
C GLY A 129 8.67 -10.85 -5.85
N THR A 130 7.99 -10.20 -4.89
CA THR A 130 6.54 -10.33 -4.69
C THR A 130 5.76 -9.87 -5.93
N LEU A 131 6.10 -8.72 -6.51
CA LEU A 131 5.45 -8.21 -7.73
C LEU A 131 5.67 -9.14 -8.93
N VAL A 132 6.86 -9.73 -9.08
CA VAL A 132 7.14 -10.74 -10.11
C VAL A 132 6.28 -11.98 -9.92
N GLN A 133 6.12 -12.47 -8.68
CA GLN A 133 5.25 -13.61 -8.38
C GLN A 133 3.78 -13.28 -8.68
N ILE A 134 3.31 -12.10 -8.31
CA ILE A 134 1.95 -11.63 -8.64
C ILE A 134 1.76 -11.60 -10.16
N ARG A 135 2.71 -11.00 -10.91
CA ARG A 135 2.63 -10.94 -12.37
C ARG A 135 2.57 -12.35 -13.00
N ARG A 136 3.34 -13.31 -12.49
CA ARG A 136 3.31 -14.70 -12.97
C ARG A 136 1.98 -15.40 -12.67
N ALA A 137 1.43 -15.18 -11.48
CA ALA A 137 0.15 -15.74 -11.09
C ALA A 137 -1.04 -15.16 -11.88
N LEU A 138 -0.92 -13.93 -12.38
CA LEU A 138 -1.91 -13.31 -13.25
C LEU A 138 -1.88 -13.93 -14.64
N ARG A 139 -3.07 -14.26 -15.17
CA ARG A 139 -3.22 -14.64 -16.58
C ARG A 139 -2.96 -13.44 -17.48
N PRO A 140 -2.69 -13.64 -18.78
CA PRO A 140 -2.61 -12.53 -19.73
C PRO A 140 -3.83 -11.63 -19.59
N ASP A 141 -3.59 -10.30 -19.50
CA ASP A 141 -4.60 -9.29 -19.28
C ASP A 141 -5.33 -9.37 -17.90
N GLY A 142 -4.71 -10.01 -16.93
CA GLY A 142 -5.11 -9.95 -15.52
C GLY A 142 -4.60 -8.66 -14.87
N LEU A 143 -5.31 -8.20 -13.84
CA LEU A 143 -5.05 -6.91 -13.17
C LEU A 143 -4.45 -7.11 -11.78
N LEU A 144 -3.40 -6.33 -11.48
CA LEU A 144 -2.98 -6.01 -10.11
C LEU A 144 -3.56 -4.66 -9.70
N LEU A 145 -4.16 -4.61 -8.50
CA LEU A 145 -4.60 -3.36 -7.87
C LEU A 145 -4.17 -3.40 -6.40
N ALA A 146 -3.25 -2.52 -6.00
CA ALA A 146 -2.70 -2.53 -4.66
C ALA A 146 -2.63 -1.13 -4.05
N ALA A 147 -2.80 -1.06 -2.73
CA ALA A 147 -2.63 0.13 -1.92
C ALA A 147 -1.58 -0.12 -0.83
N LEU A 148 -0.55 0.71 -0.78
CA LEU A 148 0.51 0.66 0.21
C LEU A 148 0.58 1.97 0.98
N ILE A 149 1.19 1.93 2.15
CA ILE A 149 1.50 3.14 2.91
C ILE A 149 2.73 3.83 2.31
N GLY A 150 2.62 5.13 2.04
CA GLY A 150 3.65 5.95 1.43
C GLY A 150 4.52 6.73 2.41
N GLY A 151 5.56 7.39 1.88
CA GLY A 151 6.68 7.99 2.60
C GLY A 151 6.33 9.06 3.64
N ASP A 152 5.31 9.84 3.40
CA ASP A 152 4.91 10.94 4.29
C ASP A 152 4.02 10.49 5.47
N THR A 153 3.66 9.19 5.51
CA THR A 153 2.85 8.64 6.61
C THR A 153 3.55 8.81 7.95
N LEU A 154 2.78 9.34 8.93
CA LEU A 154 3.22 9.56 10.31
C LEU A 154 4.51 10.39 10.41
N SER A 155 4.74 11.31 9.46
CA SER A 155 5.88 12.23 9.50
C SER A 155 5.92 13.01 10.81
N GLU A 156 4.76 13.45 11.32
CA GLU A 156 4.63 14.16 12.59
C GLU A 156 5.08 13.29 13.78
N LEU A 157 4.68 12.01 13.81
CA LEU A 157 5.07 11.08 14.87
C LEU A 157 6.57 10.77 14.80
N ARG A 158 7.10 10.61 13.58
CA ARG A 158 8.54 10.37 13.35
C ARG A 158 9.37 11.53 13.84
N GLU A 159 8.98 12.76 13.50
CA GLU A 159 9.68 13.98 13.92
C GLU A 159 9.60 14.21 15.42
N ALA A 160 8.42 14.00 16.04
CA ALA A 160 8.26 14.16 17.47
C ALA A 160 9.08 13.15 18.28
N PHE A 161 9.16 11.88 17.84
CA PHE A 161 10.03 10.88 18.47
C PHE A 161 11.51 11.23 18.28
N ALA A 162 11.93 11.63 17.08
CA ALA A 162 13.32 11.99 16.81
C ALA A 162 13.77 13.15 17.70
N ALA A 163 12.95 14.19 17.85
CA ALA A 163 13.25 15.30 18.73
C ALA A 163 13.34 14.89 20.21
N ALA A 164 12.37 14.11 20.70
CA ALA A 164 12.36 13.65 22.08
C ALA A 164 13.53 12.71 22.42
N GLU A 165 13.90 11.81 21.50
CA GLU A 165 15.06 10.92 21.71
C GLU A 165 16.38 11.68 21.66
N ALA A 166 16.53 12.66 20.76
CA ALA A 166 17.72 13.51 20.71
C ALA A 166 17.93 14.30 22.01
N GLU A 167 16.86 14.68 22.72
CA GLU A 167 16.95 15.42 23.98
C GLU A 167 17.17 14.52 25.21
N ILE A 168 16.68 13.27 25.19
CA ILE A 168 16.57 12.42 26.41
C ILE A 168 17.41 11.14 26.35
N GLU A 169 17.63 10.64 25.13
CA GLU A 169 18.37 9.38 24.92
C GLU A 169 19.74 9.68 24.29
N ASP A 170 20.64 8.70 24.30
CA ASP A 170 21.97 8.86 23.70
C ASP A 170 21.97 8.69 22.16
N GLY A 171 20.80 8.76 21.51
CA GLY A 171 20.68 8.62 20.08
C GLY A 171 19.24 8.42 19.62
N ILE A 172 19.00 8.49 18.30
CA ILE A 172 17.70 8.35 17.67
C ILE A 172 17.53 6.92 17.18
N SER A 173 16.36 6.31 17.46
CA SER A 173 16.00 4.98 16.97
C SER A 173 14.83 5.04 15.96
N PRO A 174 14.77 4.11 14.99
CA PRO A 174 13.67 4.09 14.04
C PRO A 174 12.36 3.67 14.74
N ARG A 175 11.47 4.63 15.02
CA ARG A 175 10.16 4.41 15.65
C ARG A 175 9.04 4.21 14.64
N VAL A 176 9.13 4.88 13.50
CA VAL A 176 8.23 4.77 12.36
C VAL A 176 8.98 4.09 11.23
N ILE A 177 8.35 3.14 10.55
CA ILE A 177 8.98 2.39 9.46
C ILE A 177 9.30 3.32 8.27
N PRO A 178 10.34 3.04 7.50
CA PRO A 178 10.55 3.67 6.20
C PRO A 178 9.47 3.16 5.24
N PHE A 179 8.95 4.04 4.41
CA PHE A 179 7.96 3.70 3.38
C PHE A 179 8.54 3.98 2.00
N ALA A 180 7.96 3.33 0.99
CA ALA A 180 8.42 3.44 -0.37
C ALA A 180 8.03 4.79 -1.01
N ASP A 181 8.91 5.33 -1.86
CA ASP A 181 8.61 6.50 -2.69
C ASP A 181 7.74 6.07 -3.88
N VAL A 182 6.70 6.85 -4.18
CA VAL A 182 5.78 6.61 -5.29
C VAL A 182 6.48 6.54 -6.65
N ARG A 183 7.55 7.34 -6.84
CA ARG A 183 8.32 7.36 -8.10
C ARG A 183 9.03 6.04 -8.36
N GLU A 184 9.54 5.41 -7.31
CA GLU A 184 10.20 4.11 -7.40
C GLU A 184 9.21 3.00 -7.71
N MET A 185 7.95 3.12 -7.26
CA MET A 185 6.90 2.11 -7.45
C MET A 185 6.55 1.90 -8.92
N GLY A 186 6.47 2.97 -9.73
CA GLY A 186 6.23 2.86 -11.17
C GLY A 186 7.32 2.05 -11.88
N ALA A 187 8.59 2.33 -11.56
CA ALA A 187 9.73 1.58 -12.10
C ALA A 187 9.74 0.11 -11.63
N LEU A 188 9.31 -0.16 -10.39
CA LEU A 188 9.19 -1.52 -9.87
C LEU A 188 8.13 -2.33 -10.62
N LEU A 189 6.95 -1.76 -10.89
CA LEU A 189 5.91 -2.41 -11.68
C LEU A 189 6.41 -2.78 -13.09
N GLN A 190 7.12 -1.85 -13.76
CA GLN A 190 7.71 -2.12 -15.07
C GLN A 190 8.75 -3.23 -15.02
N ARG A 191 9.67 -3.21 -14.04
CA ARG A 191 10.68 -4.24 -13.86
C ARG A 191 10.08 -5.60 -13.53
N ALA A 192 8.94 -5.64 -12.84
CA ALA A 192 8.19 -6.87 -12.59
C ALA A 192 7.49 -7.41 -13.85
N GLY A 193 7.52 -6.68 -14.98
CA GLY A 193 6.92 -7.07 -16.24
C GLY A 193 5.41 -6.81 -16.32
N LEU A 194 4.90 -5.89 -15.53
CA LEU A 194 3.51 -5.41 -15.65
C LEU A 194 3.41 -4.33 -16.73
N ALA A 195 2.40 -4.43 -17.56
CA ALA A 195 2.06 -3.45 -18.59
C ALA A 195 1.14 -2.37 -18.02
N LEU A 196 1.12 -1.19 -18.67
CA LEU A 196 0.27 -0.07 -18.32
C LEU A 196 0.33 0.28 -16.82
N PRO A 197 1.53 0.39 -16.23
CA PRO A 197 1.65 0.67 -14.81
C PRO A 197 1.14 2.09 -14.50
N VAL A 198 0.30 2.19 -13.48
CA VAL A 198 -0.16 3.47 -12.94
C VAL A 198 0.16 3.52 -11.46
N THR A 199 0.70 4.63 -11.01
CA THR A 199 0.91 4.96 -9.60
C THR A 199 0.23 6.27 -9.28
N ASP A 200 -0.42 6.34 -8.14
CA ASP A 200 -1.15 7.48 -7.67
C ASP A 200 -1.00 7.62 -6.14
N VAL A 201 -1.24 8.79 -5.59
CA VAL A 201 -1.05 9.09 -4.17
C VAL A 201 -2.26 9.81 -3.62
N ASP A 202 -2.85 9.23 -2.59
CA ASP A 202 -3.87 9.89 -1.78
C ASP A 202 -3.31 10.24 -0.40
N ARG A 203 -3.55 11.47 0.04
CA ARG A 203 -3.10 11.95 1.34
C ARG A 203 -4.29 12.21 2.25
N LEU A 204 -4.32 11.54 3.40
CA LEU A 204 -5.37 11.61 4.39
C LEU A 204 -4.82 12.24 5.67
N THR A 205 -5.48 13.25 6.21
CA THR A 205 -5.15 13.82 7.52
C THR A 205 -6.20 13.39 8.52
N VAL A 206 -5.78 12.63 9.52
CA VAL A 206 -6.63 12.18 10.63
C VAL A 206 -6.31 13.01 11.87
N ARG A 207 -7.35 13.47 12.57
CA ARG A 207 -7.19 14.32 13.77
C ARG A 207 -7.49 13.53 15.02
N TYR A 208 -6.55 13.54 15.97
CA TYR A 208 -6.65 12.83 17.23
C TYR A 208 -6.70 13.81 18.40
N ALA A 209 -7.38 13.41 19.49
CA ALA A 209 -7.38 14.20 20.72
C ALA A 209 -5.99 14.26 21.38
N THR A 210 -5.19 13.19 21.24
CA THR A 210 -3.86 13.09 21.82
C THR A 210 -2.95 12.17 21.00
N PRO A 211 -1.61 12.29 21.08
CA PRO A 211 -0.70 11.33 20.46
C PRO A 211 -0.87 9.89 20.99
N LEU A 212 -1.32 9.71 22.22
CA LEU A 212 -1.62 8.38 22.76
C LEU A 212 -2.82 7.73 22.05
N ALA A 213 -3.85 8.51 21.70
CA ALA A 213 -5.00 8.00 20.95
C ALA A 213 -4.55 7.47 19.56
N LEU A 214 -3.68 8.20 18.86
CA LEU A 214 -3.04 7.73 17.64
C LEU A 214 -2.27 6.42 17.86
N MET A 215 -1.43 6.36 18.89
CA MET A 215 -0.63 5.15 19.19
C MET A 215 -1.51 3.94 19.55
N HIS A 216 -2.66 4.18 20.19
CA HIS A 216 -3.66 3.14 20.47
C HIS A 216 -4.26 2.59 19.17
N ASP A 217 -4.63 3.46 18.22
CA ASP A 217 -5.17 3.02 16.93
C ASP A 217 -4.12 2.28 16.10
N LEU A 218 -2.87 2.75 16.04
CA LEU A 218 -1.78 2.01 15.37
C LEU A 218 -1.59 0.61 15.95
N ARG A 219 -1.77 0.45 17.28
CA ARG A 219 -1.74 -0.87 17.93
C ARG A 219 -2.93 -1.73 17.51
N ARG A 220 -4.12 -1.15 17.42
CA ARG A 220 -5.36 -1.83 16.99
C ARG A 220 -5.41 -2.12 15.48
N MET A 221 -4.60 -1.42 14.68
CA MET A 221 -4.33 -1.75 13.28
C MET A 221 -3.32 -2.90 13.14
N GLY A 222 -2.58 -3.26 14.20
CA GLY A 222 -1.45 -4.19 14.12
C GLY A 222 -0.22 -3.60 13.42
N ALA A 223 -0.20 -2.28 13.22
CA ALA A 223 0.80 -1.55 12.44
C ALA A 223 1.91 -0.91 13.30
N THR A 224 2.15 -1.42 14.49
CA THR A 224 3.29 -0.97 15.30
C THR A 224 4.60 -1.48 14.72
N ASN A 225 5.68 -0.73 14.93
CA ASN A 225 6.99 -0.87 14.31
C ASN A 225 7.55 -2.33 14.26
N PRO A 226 7.51 -3.03 13.10
CA PRO A 226 8.02 -4.40 12.96
C PRO A 226 9.47 -4.46 12.48
N LEU A 227 10.24 -3.35 12.50
CA LEU A 227 11.63 -3.36 12.03
C LEU A 227 12.49 -4.35 12.84
N VAL A 228 13.39 -5.03 12.16
CA VAL A 228 14.39 -5.88 12.80
C VAL A 228 15.30 -5.02 13.70
N GLU A 229 15.67 -3.83 13.22
CA GLU A 229 16.54 -2.86 13.92
C GLU A 229 15.81 -1.99 14.94
N ARG A 230 14.52 -2.24 15.20
CA ARG A 230 13.78 -1.48 16.22
C ARG A 230 14.46 -1.51 17.57
N ASN A 231 14.40 -0.44 18.34
CA ASN A 231 14.81 -0.47 19.73
C ASN A 231 13.90 -1.46 20.51
N ARG A 232 14.50 -2.49 21.10
CA ARG A 232 13.81 -3.54 21.86
C ARG A 232 13.61 -3.18 23.34
N ARG A 233 14.26 -2.11 23.80
CA ARG A 233 14.06 -1.62 25.17
C ARG A 233 12.69 -0.98 25.31
N PRO A 234 12.03 -1.12 26.46
CA PRO A 234 10.79 -0.40 26.73
C PRO A 234 10.98 1.11 26.57
N LEU A 235 10.00 1.78 26.00
CA LEU A 235 9.99 3.24 25.87
C LEU A 235 10.00 3.88 27.25
N ARG A 236 10.98 4.75 27.53
CA ARG A 236 11.05 5.48 28.79
C ARG A 236 9.87 6.44 28.93
N ARG A 237 9.34 6.59 30.15
CA ARG A 237 8.23 7.53 30.40
C ARG A 237 8.61 8.97 30.08
N ALA A 238 9.86 9.36 30.34
CA ALA A 238 10.37 10.69 30.04
C ALA A 238 10.34 10.97 28.51
N THR A 239 10.87 10.04 27.72
CA THR A 239 10.87 10.13 26.24
C THR A 239 9.45 10.18 25.68
N LEU A 240 8.54 9.34 26.20
CA LEU A 240 7.14 9.37 25.80
C LEU A 240 6.49 10.72 26.11
N ARG A 241 6.68 11.24 27.32
CA ARG A 241 6.15 12.55 27.72
C ARG A 241 6.67 13.65 26.82
N ARG A 242 8.00 13.71 26.61
CA ARG A 242 8.60 14.73 25.76
C ARG A 242 8.11 14.63 24.31
N MET A 243 7.98 13.43 23.76
CA MET A 243 7.41 13.22 22.43
C MET A 243 5.99 13.78 22.35
N MET A 244 5.15 13.57 23.35
CA MET A 244 3.78 14.11 23.37
C MET A 244 3.77 15.63 23.42
N GLU A 245 4.67 16.25 24.20
CA GLU A 245 4.84 17.70 24.26
C GLU A 245 5.25 18.25 22.89
N VAL A 246 6.31 17.71 22.29
CA VAL A 246 6.79 18.10 20.95
C VAL A 246 5.68 17.94 19.90
N TYR A 247 4.94 16.85 19.97
CA TYR A 247 3.85 16.60 19.03
C TYR A 247 2.77 17.67 19.14
N ALA A 248 2.36 18.01 20.36
CA ALA A 248 1.37 19.06 20.60
C ALA A 248 1.89 20.45 20.22
N GLU A 249 3.15 20.77 20.53
CA GLU A 249 3.78 22.05 20.19
C GLU A 249 3.84 22.29 18.67
N ARG A 250 4.14 21.26 17.87
CA ARG A 250 4.41 21.41 16.44
C ARG A 250 3.25 21.09 15.53
N PHE A 251 2.37 20.19 15.95
CA PHE A 251 1.35 19.56 15.07
C PHE A 251 -0.06 19.62 15.60
N ALA A 252 -0.33 20.37 16.69
CA ALA A 252 -1.68 20.61 17.11
C ALA A 252 -2.33 21.73 16.27
N ASP A 253 -3.62 21.56 16.02
CA ASP A 253 -4.48 22.60 15.45
C ASP A 253 -4.96 23.57 16.54
N GLY A 254 -5.60 24.67 16.14
CA GLY A 254 -6.08 25.69 17.06
C GLY A 254 -7.11 25.20 18.10
N ASP A 255 -7.73 24.03 17.92
CA ASP A 255 -8.63 23.37 18.86
C ASP A 255 -7.91 22.34 19.77
N GLY A 256 -6.58 22.28 19.72
CA GLY A 256 -5.75 21.37 20.53
C GLY A 256 -5.69 19.94 20.03
N ARG A 257 -6.38 19.57 18.94
CA ARG A 257 -6.23 18.25 18.32
C ARG A 257 -4.94 18.15 17.52
N ILE A 258 -4.29 17.01 17.56
CA ILE A 258 -3.10 16.75 16.77
C ILE A 258 -3.46 16.14 15.42
N ARG A 259 -2.67 16.45 14.40
CA ARG A 259 -2.77 15.88 13.06
C ARG A 259 -1.89 14.65 12.95
N ALA A 260 -2.35 13.65 12.21
CA ALA A 260 -1.56 12.50 11.76
C ALA A 260 -1.80 12.30 10.27
N THR A 261 -0.75 12.39 9.49
CA THR A 261 -0.80 12.19 8.03
C THR A 261 -0.69 10.72 7.71
N PHE A 262 -1.57 10.24 6.84
CA PHE A 262 -1.48 8.94 6.18
C PHE A 262 -1.42 9.17 4.67
N GLU A 263 -0.37 8.70 4.05
CA GLU A 263 -0.22 8.69 2.61
C GLU A 263 -0.45 7.28 2.09
N VAL A 264 -1.36 7.14 1.13
CA VAL A 264 -1.67 5.87 0.46
C VAL A 264 -1.15 5.93 -0.96
N VAL A 265 -0.22 5.07 -1.30
CA VAL A 265 0.29 4.89 -2.65
C VAL A 265 -0.49 3.78 -3.34
N TRP A 266 -1.16 4.12 -4.41
CA TRP A 266 -1.89 3.21 -5.26
C TRP A 266 -1.01 2.69 -6.38
N LEU A 267 -1.10 1.40 -6.62
CA LEU A 267 -0.41 0.72 -7.70
C LEU A 267 -1.42 -0.05 -8.54
N SER A 268 -1.37 0.11 -9.83
CA SER A 268 -2.06 -0.78 -10.74
C SER A 268 -1.19 -1.16 -11.92
N GLY A 269 -1.42 -2.35 -12.47
CA GLY A 269 -0.71 -2.84 -13.63
C GLY A 269 -1.35 -4.12 -14.16
N TRP A 270 -1.21 -4.35 -15.44
CA TRP A 270 -1.80 -5.47 -16.13
C TRP A 270 -0.74 -6.50 -16.50
N ALA A 271 -1.07 -7.78 -16.42
CA ALA A 271 -0.22 -8.78 -17.07
C ALA A 271 -0.26 -8.57 -18.59
N PRO A 272 0.89 -8.56 -19.29
CA PRO A 272 0.94 -8.28 -20.72
C PRO A 272 0.05 -9.18 -21.57
N HIS A 273 -0.63 -8.59 -22.56
CA HIS A 273 -1.45 -9.29 -23.54
C HIS A 273 -1.41 -8.55 -24.88
N GLU A 274 -1.62 -9.25 -25.99
CA GLU A 274 -1.55 -8.68 -27.35
C GLU A 274 -2.64 -7.65 -27.62
N SER A 275 -3.81 -7.76 -26.95
CA SER A 275 -4.94 -6.85 -27.09
C SER A 275 -4.75 -5.49 -26.42
N GLN A 276 -3.71 -5.34 -25.60
CA GLN A 276 -3.44 -4.08 -24.90
C GLN A 276 -2.94 -3.01 -25.85
N GLN A 277 -3.31 -1.76 -25.57
CA GLN A 277 -2.85 -0.62 -26.35
C GLN A 277 -1.31 -0.53 -26.27
N LYS A 278 -0.68 -0.41 -27.42
CA LYS A 278 0.76 -0.16 -27.51
C LYS A 278 0.97 1.31 -27.85
N PRO A 279 2.03 1.95 -27.30
CA PRO A 279 2.40 3.29 -27.73
C PRO A 279 2.61 3.31 -29.25
N LEU A 280 2.05 4.31 -29.91
CA LEU A 280 2.30 4.52 -31.31
C LEU A 280 3.77 4.92 -31.53
N ALA A 281 4.37 4.51 -32.64
CA ALA A 281 5.72 4.93 -32.97
C ALA A 281 5.79 6.48 -33.06
N PRO A 282 6.88 7.11 -32.62
CA PRO A 282 7.06 8.54 -32.79
C PRO A 282 6.82 8.95 -34.24
N GLY A 283 6.05 10.02 -34.49
CA GLY A 283 5.71 10.52 -35.82
C GLY A 283 4.58 9.76 -36.54
N SER A 284 3.94 8.75 -35.93
CA SER A 284 2.84 7.98 -36.52
C SER A 284 1.44 8.57 -36.28
N ALA A 285 1.34 9.75 -35.69
CA ALA A 285 0.08 10.44 -35.47
C ALA A 285 -0.64 10.72 -36.82
N ARG A 286 -1.88 10.21 -36.95
CA ARG A 286 -2.68 10.36 -38.16
C ARG A 286 -3.69 11.51 -38.11
N GLN A 287 -3.89 12.09 -36.94
CA GLN A 287 -4.77 13.23 -36.69
C GLN A 287 -4.02 14.32 -35.96
N ARG A 288 -4.23 15.57 -36.35
CA ARG A 288 -3.70 16.70 -35.56
C ARG A 288 -4.52 16.87 -34.31
N LEU A 289 -3.83 17.24 -33.22
CA LEU A 289 -4.49 17.45 -31.92
C LEU A 289 -5.58 18.55 -32.01
N ALA A 290 -5.31 19.60 -32.78
CA ALA A 290 -6.27 20.69 -32.97
C ALA A 290 -7.55 20.20 -33.64
N ASP A 291 -7.46 19.32 -34.65
CA ASP A 291 -8.64 18.75 -35.32
C ASP A 291 -9.43 17.86 -34.36
N ALA A 292 -8.76 17.07 -33.51
CA ALA A 292 -9.39 16.21 -32.53
C ALA A 292 -10.11 17.00 -31.41
N LEU A 293 -9.58 18.18 -31.06
CA LEU A 293 -10.14 19.08 -30.05
C LEU A 293 -11.09 20.13 -30.62
N GLY A 294 -11.28 20.18 -31.94
CA GLY A 294 -12.12 21.21 -32.62
C GLY A 294 -11.59 22.64 -32.45
N THR A 295 -10.25 22.78 -32.28
CA THR A 295 -9.57 24.07 -32.10
C THR A 295 -8.67 24.39 -33.28
N LYS A 296 -8.16 25.64 -33.33
CA LYS A 296 -7.17 26.04 -34.35
C LYS A 296 -5.80 26.17 -33.72
N GLU A 297 -4.76 25.60 -34.34
CA GLU A 297 -3.40 25.79 -33.96
C GLU A 297 -2.96 27.26 -34.07
N ILE A 298 -2.41 27.82 -33.05
CA ILE A 298 -1.80 29.17 -33.06
C ILE A 298 -0.29 28.93 -33.10
N PRO A 299 0.41 29.36 -34.19
CA PRO A 299 1.86 29.19 -34.26
C PRO A 299 2.56 29.93 -33.10
N ALA A 300 3.46 29.27 -32.39
CA ALA A 300 4.22 29.86 -31.30
C ALA A 300 5.24 30.92 -31.76
N GLY A 301 5.39 31.11 -33.06
CA GLY A 301 6.30 32.13 -33.63
C GLY A 301 7.79 31.74 -33.68
N GLU A 302 8.17 30.62 -33.06
CA GLU A 302 9.55 30.13 -33.11
C GLU A 302 9.71 29.04 -34.15
N LYS A 303 10.66 29.20 -35.08
CA LYS A 303 11.14 28.12 -35.94
C LYS A 303 12.12 27.27 -35.10
N ALA A 304 11.86 25.98 -34.98
CA ALA A 304 12.88 25.05 -34.48
C ALA A 304 14.16 25.26 -35.29
N GLY A 305 15.25 25.70 -34.66
CA GLY A 305 16.52 25.93 -35.30
C GLY A 305 16.99 24.63 -35.94
N GLY A 306 17.16 24.64 -37.27
CA GLY A 306 17.86 23.58 -37.99
C GLY A 306 19.31 23.60 -37.53
N GLY A 307 19.70 22.62 -36.72
CA GLY A 307 21.10 22.33 -36.48
C GLY A 307 21.72 21.73 -37.76
N GLU A 308 22.71 22.42 -38.28
CA GLU A 308 23.67 21.86 -39.21
C GLU A 308 24.51 20.77 -38.55
#